data_c92a90e9a0298cf84106fc9556d5caae
#
_entry.id   c92a90e9a0298cf84106fc9556d5caae
#
_cell.length_a   1.000
_cell.length_b   1.000
_cell.length_c   1.000
_cell.angle_alpha   90.00
_cell.angle_beta   90.00
_cell.angle_gamma   90.00
#
_symmetry.space_group_name_H-M   'P 1'
#
loop_
_entity.id
_entity.type
_entity.pdbx_description
1 polymer ?
#
loop_
_entity_poly.entity_id
_entity_poly.type
_entity_poly.pdbx_seq_one_letter_code
_entity_poly.pdbx_strand_id
1 'polypeptide(L)'
;MFLPTTIKEVRARGWEQLDVILFSGDAYIDHPAFGAAVIGRLLEAEGYRVAIVPQPNWRDDLRDFIKLGTPRLFFGITAGSMDSMVNHYTANIRLRSNDAYTPGGKAGFRPDYAVTVYTRIVKRLFPHVPVVVGGIEASLRRLTHYDYWNDSLKPSVLAESGADLLIYGMGERVVQQVARALRNGYNAKLLRKLRQVAFMAGKDYVERLDPAKTIRLHSYEECARDNRAFGENFTVIETQSNLMEPTATLVEAVGDRYVVVTPPNTTLTTEELDHSFDLPYERAPHPRYNGKGDIPAWEMIKHSVNIHRGCFGGCAFCTISAHQGKFINSRSERSILDEVRRIASTPDFRGYLSDVGAPSANMYRMGGRDRELCRKCRRPSCLHLSLIHISEPTRQEAI
;
A
#
# COMPACT_ATOMS: atom_id res chain seq x y z
N MET A 1 12.33 6.33 19.17
CA MET A 1 11.02 6.51 19.90
C MET A 1 9.88 6.22 18.95
N PHE A 2 8.92 5.37 19.33
CA PHE A 2 7.75 5.01 18.51
C PHE A 2 6.91 6.23 18.12
N LEU A 3 6.23 6.18 16.98
CA LEU A 3 5.18 7.15 16.67
C LEU A 3 4.03 7.02 17.69
N PRO A 4 3.40 8.13 18.12
CA PRO A 4 2.36 8.08 19.12
C PRO A 4 1.11 7.35 18.64
N THR A 5 0.45 6.64 19.56
CA THR A 5 -0.81 5.94 19.36
C THR A 5 -1.91 6.44 20.31
N THR A 6 -1.54 7.29 21.25
CA THR A 6 -2.42 7.86 22.28
C THR A 6 -2.19 9.36 22.44
N ILE A 7 -3.20 10.08 22.93
CA ILE A 7 -3.09 11.52 23.20
C ILE A 7 -2.02 11.83 24.26
N LYS A 8 -1.80 10.90 25.21
CA LYS A 8 -0.76 11.03 26.22
C LYS A 8 0.64 11.05 25.57
N GLU A 9 0.89 10.15 24.61
CA GLU A 9 2.16 10.12 23.85
C GLU A 9 2.32 11.32 22.95
N VAL A 10 1.24 11.84 22.35
CA VAL A 10 1.25 13.08 21.56
C VAL A 10 1.68 14.28 22.45
N ARG A 11 1.05 14.43 23.62
CA ARG A 11 1.37 15.50 24.58
C ARG A 11 2.78 15.38 25.14
N ALA A 12 3.27 14.17 25.37
CA ALA A 12 4.64 13.93 25.83
C ALA A 12 5.71 14.40 24.83
N ARG A 13 5.35 14.55 23.54
CA ARG A 13 6.18 15.15 22.49
C ARG A 13 6.04 16.69 22.40
N GLY A 14 5.22 17.30 23.24
CA GLY A 14 4.91 18.73 23.18
C GLY A 14 4.01 19.12 22.02
N TRP A 15 3.26 18.16 21.44
CA TRP A 15 2.39 18.42 20.32
C TRP A 15 0.96 18.69 20.77
N GLU A 16 0.41 19.81 20.34
CA GLU A 16 -0.99 20.18 20.60
C GLU A 16 -1.92 19.60 19.55
N GLN A 17 -1.48 19.56 18.27
CA GLN A 17 -2.24 19.07 17.16
C GLN A 17 -1.35 18.25 16.22
N LEU A 18 -1.88 17.18 15.67
CA LEU A 18 -1.23 16.34 14.68
C LEU A 18 -1.41 16.91 13.25
N ASP A 19 -0.44 16.64 12.39
CA ASP A 19 -0.53 16.95 10.97
C ASP A 19 -1.23 15.82 10.20
N VAL A 20 -0.90 14.58 10.55
CA VAL A 20 -1.43 13.38 9.91
C VAL A 20 -1.77 12.32 10.96
N ILE A 21 -2.91 11.66 10.80
CA ILE A 21 -3.30 10.49 11.59
C ILE A 21 -3.48 9.31 10.63
N LEU A 22 -2.75 8.23 10.88
CA LEU A 22 -2.80 7.01 10.07
C LEU A 22 -3.62 5.94 10.77
N PHE A 23 -4.67 5.43 10.12
CA PHE A 23 -5.42 4.26 10.54
C PHE A 23 -4.91 3.02 9.84
N SER A 24 -4.64 1.95 10.59
CA SER A 24 -4.17 0.67 10.06
C SER A 24 -5.00 -0.50 10.58
N GLY A 25 -5.30 -1.46 9.73
CA GLY A 25 -5.91 -2.72 10.14
C GLY A 25 -4.94 -3.65 10.88
N ASP A 26 -3.63 -3.44 10.77
CA ASP A 26 -2.61 -4.20 11.49
C ASP A 26 -2.29 -3.59 12.86
N ALA A 27 -1.77 -4.41 13.77
CA ALA A 27 -1.07 -3.92 14.94
C ALA A 27 0.12 -3.05 14.53
N TYR A 28 0.47 -2.04 15.34
CA TYR A 28 1.60 -1.18 15.05
C TYR A 28 2.91 -1.87 15.43
N ILE A 29 3.65 -2.22 14.40
CA ILE A 29 5.03 -2.68 14.46
C ILE A 29 5.87 -1.64 13.74
N ASP A 30 6.84 -1.08 14.43
CA ASP A 30 7.70 -0.03 13.87
C ASP A 30 8.87 -0.66 13.11
N HIS A 31 8.59 -1.08 11.87
CA HIS A 31 9.51 -1.84 11.05
C HIS A 31 9.34 -1.52 9.57
N PRO A 32 10.39 -1.51 8.74
CA PRO A 32 10.34 -1.15 7.32
C PRO A 32 9.54 -2.13 6.43
N ALA A 33 9.11 -3.26 6.96
CA ALA A 33 8.19 -4.17 6.25
C ALA A 33 6.70 -3.83 6.46
N PHE A 34 6.37 -2.89 7.35
CA PHE A 34 4.98 -2.51 7.66
C PHE A 34 4.65 -1.13 7.07
N GLY A 35 3.70 -1.08 6.14
CA GLY A 35 3.38 0.13 5.37
C GLY A 35 3.01 1.34 6.23
N ALA A 36 2.24 1.16 7.30
CA ALA A 36 1.87 2.26 8.19
C ALA A 36 3.10 2.87 8.91
N ALA A 37 4.06 2.03 9.31
CA ALA A 37 5.32 2.47 9.90
C ALA A 37 6.18 3.23 8.87
N VAL A 38 6.32 2.69 7.65
CA VAL A 38 7.09 3.34 6.57
C VAL A 38 6.52 4.73 6.26
N ILE A 39 5.23 4.83 6.01
CA ILE A 39 4.58 6.10 5.69
C ILE A 39 4.68 7.08 6.87
N GLY A 40 4.45 6.60 8.10
CA GLY A 40 4.56 7.43 9.29
C GLY A 40 5.97 7.96 9.52
N ARG A 41 6.98 7.12 9.38
CA ARG A 41 8.39 7.49 9.55
C ARG A 41 8.89 8.44 8.45
N LEU A 42 8.48 8.23 7.20
CA LEU A 42 8.80 9.16 6.10
C LEU A 42 8.24 10.55 6.36
N LEU A 43 6.99 10.65 6.81
CA LEU A 43 6.38 11.93 7.14
C LEU A 43 7.02 12.56 8.38
N GLU A 44 7.33 11.77 9.42
CA GLU A 44 8.04 12.26 10.60
C GLU A 44 9.42 12.83 10.25
N ALA A 45 10.15 12.16 9.35
CA ALA A 45 11.47 12.62 8.88
C ALA A 45 11.40 13.97 8.13
N GLU A 46 10.26 14.31 7.53
CA GLU A 46 9.98 15.63 6.93
C GLU A 46 9.45 16.68 7.95
N GLY A 47 9.42 16.33 9.23
CA GLY A 47 8.99 17.23 10.31
C GLY A 47 7.48 17.33 10.49
N TYR A 48 6.68 16.37 9.95
CA TYR A 48 5.26 16.29 10.25
C TYR A 48 5.01 15.60 11.59
N ARG A 49 3.98 16.04 12.30
CA ARG A 49 3.50 15.43 13.53
C ARG A 49 2.53 14.32 13.18
N VAL A 50 2.98 13.08 13.26
CA VAL A 50 2.26 11.90 12.80
C VAL A 50 1.93 10.98 13.97
N ALA A 51 0.71 10.44 13.97
CA ALA A 51 0.31 9.38 14.89
C ALA A 51 -0.31 8.20 14.14
N ILE A 52 -0.24 7.02 14.73
CA ILE A 52 -0.86 5.80 14.20
C ILE A 52 -1.97 5.34 15.13
N VAL A 53 -3.14 5.04 14.58
CA VAL A 53 -4.24 4.35 15.25
C VAL A 53 -4.31 2.94 14.68
N PRO A 54 -3.64 1.97 15.32
CA PRO A 54 -3.66 0.59 14.86
C PRO A 54 -4.94 -0.10 15.33
N GLN A 55 -5.53 -0.88 14.46
CA GLN A 55 -6.70 -1.73 14.74
C GLN A 55 -7.79 -0.99 15.52
N PRO A 56 -8.33 0.16 15.00
CA PRO A 56 -9.36 0.91 15.70
C PRO A 56 -10.62 0.04 15.88
N ASN A 57 -11.24 0.11 17.07
CA ASN A 57 -12.51 -0.58 17.28
C ASN A 57 -13.62 0.12 16.49
N TRP A 58 -14.18 -0.59 15.54
CA TRP A 58 -15.19 -0.08 14.61
C TRP A 58 -16.61 -0.50 14.98
N ARG A 59 -16.76 -1.28 16.07
CA ARG A 59 -18.03 -1.87 16.52
C ARG A 59 -18.66 -1.16 17.73
N ASP A 60 -17.90 -0.27 18.38
CA ASP A 60 -18.34 0.40 19.61
C ASP A 60 -18.72 1.88 19.38
N ASP A 61 -18.47 2.71 20.37
CA ASP A 61 -18.71 4.15 20.38
C ASP A 61 -17.76 4.97 19.49
N LEU A 62 -16.91 4.30 18.72
CA LEU A 62 -15.93 4.89 17.79
C LEU A 62 -14.87 5.79 18.45
N ARG A 63 -14.65 5.66 19.76
CA ARG A 63 -13.67 6.48 20.49
C ARG A 63 -12.26 6.37 19.91
N ASP A 64 -11.90 5.23 19.33
CA ASP A 64 -10.59 5.05 18.70
C ASP A 64 -10.40 5.98 17.50
N PHE A 65 -11.46 6.32 16.79
CA PHE A 65 -11.42 7.22 15.64
C PHE A 65 -11.33 8.69 16.04
N ILE A 66 -11.82 9.07 17.24
CA ILE A 66 -11.87 10.46 17.70
C ILE A 66 -10.79 10.82 18.74
N LYS A 67 -10.18 9.83 19.41
CA LYS A 67 -9.26 10.03 20.56
C LYS A 67 -8.05 10.91 20.30
N LEU A 68 -7.57 11.01 19.04
CA LEU A 68 -6.44 11.84 18.65
C LEU A 68 -6.83 13.20 18.07
N GLY A 69 -8.14 13.49 18.00
CA GLY A 69 -8.66 14.75 17.45
C GLY A 69 -8.58 14.83 15.92
N THR A 70 -8.57 16.05 15.43
CA THR A 70 -8.60 16.38 13.99
C THR A 70 -7.20 16.72 13.51
N PRO A 71 -6.63 16.03 12.51
CA PRO A 71 -5.33 16.38 11.93
C PRO A 71 -5.45 17.66 11.10
N ARG A 72 -4.35 18.38 10.98
CA ARG A 72 -4.29 19.61 10.15
C ARG A 72 -4.37 19.35 8.66
N LEU A 73 -3.84 18.21 8.19
CA LEU A 73 -3.66 17.95 6.77
C LEU A 73 -4.62 16.87 6.26
N PHE A 74 -4.50 15.64 6.75
CA PHE A 74 -5.33 14.54 6.28
C PHE A 74 -5.34 13.33 7.22
N PHE A 75 -6.33 12.47 7.05
CA PHE A 75 -6.33 11.10 7.55
C PHE A 75 -5.79 10.15 6.48
N GLY A 76 -4.83 9.31 6.83
CA GLY A 76 -4.38 8.21 5.99
C GLY A 76 -5.00 6.88 6.44
N ILE A 77 -5.47 6.06 5.52
CA ILE A 77 -6.15 4.80 5.85
C ILE A 77 -5.58 3.65 5.02
N THR A 78 -5.28 2.54 5.68
CA THR A 78 -4.87 1.27 5.06
C THR A 78 -5.50 0.08 5.77
N ALA A 79 -5.75 -1.00 5.03
CA ALA A 79 -6.14 -2.29 5.61
C ALA A 79 -5.00 -2.98 6.38
N GLY A 80 -3.78 -2.55 6.16
CA GLY A 80 -2.56 -3.18 6.68
C GLY A 80 -1.71 -3.79 5.57
N SER A 81 -0.89 -4.76 5.93
CA SER A 81 0.07 -5.44 5.03
C SER A 81 -0.61 -6.39 4.04
N MET A 82 -1.83 -6.81 4.32
CA MET A 82 -2.65 -7.67 3.45
C MET A 82 -4.00 -7.03 3.17
N ASP A 83 -4.63 -7.47 2.08
CA ASP A 83 -6.06 -7.25 1.84
C ASP A 83 -6.87 -7.91 2.97
N SER A 84 -7.88 -7.19 3.52
CA SER A 84 -8.64 -7.65 4.68
C SER A 84 -9.38 -8.96 4.42
N MET A 85 -9.94 -9.13 3.21
CA MET A 85 -10.66 -10.33 2.85
C MET A 85 -9.73 -11.55 2.71
N VAL A 86 -8.55 -11.35 2.08
CA VAL A 86 -7.52 -12.40 1.99
C VAL A 86 -7.00 -12.78 3.38
N ASN A 87 -6.91 -11.82 4.28
CA ASN A 87 -6.49 -12.09 5.66
C ASN A 87 -7.54 -12.84 6.47
N HIS A 88 -8.83 -12.54 6.26
CA HIS A 88 -9.93 -13.13 7.05
C HIS A 88 -10.37 -14.50 6.54
N TYR A 89 -10.31 -14.73 5.25
CA TYR A 89 -10.89 -15.92 4.64
C TYR A 89 -9.84 -16.82 3.99
N THR A 90 -10.12 -18.11 4.00
CA THR A 90 -9.39 -19.11 3.19
C THR A 90 -9.88 -19.04 1.73
N ALA A 91 -9.17 -19.73 0.83
CA ALA A 91 -9.62 -19.89 -0.57
C ALA A 91 -11.00 -20.59 -0.70
N ASN A 92 -11.41 -21.35 0.31
CA ASN A 92 -12.75 -21.98 0.36
C ASN A 92 -13.78 -21.12 1.12
N ILE A 93 -13.56 -19.81 1.19
CA ILE A 93 -14.46 -18.83 1.83
C ILE A 93 -14.77 -19.16 3.31
N ARG A 94 -13.86 -19.86 4.01
CA ARG A 94 -13.99 -20.14 5.44
C ARG A 94 -13.28 -19.06 6.25
N LEU A 95 -13.96 -18.53 7.24
CA LEU A 95 -13.38 -17.56 8.17
C LEU A 95 -12.19 -18.21 8.90
N ARG A 96 -11.05 -17.49 8.93
CA ARG A 96 -9.87 -17.91 9.68
C ARG A 96 -10.07 -17.63 11.17
N SER A 97 -9.58 -18.55 12.01
CA SER A 97 -9.59 -18.40 13.47
C SER A 97 -8.48 -17.50 14.00
N ASN A 98 -7.50 -17.17 13.18
CA ASN A 98 -6.32 -16.38 13.56
C ASN A 98 -6.03 -15.26 12.56
N ASP A 99 -5.35 -14.21 13.06
CA ASP A 99 -4.81 -13.10 12.27
C ASP A 99 -3.35 -12.89 12.68
N ALA A 100 -2.44 -13.14 11.76
CA ALA A 100 -0.99 -13.03 12.02
C ALA A 100 -0.53 -11.61 12.36
N TYR A 101 -1.31 -10.59 12.04
CA TYR A 101 -0.99 -9.18 12.26
C TYR A 101 -1.60 -8.62 13.55
N THR A 102 -2.08 -9.49 14.44
CA THR A 102 -2.74 -9.13 15.69
C THR A 102 -2.04 -9.77 16.88
N PRO A 103 -1.98 -9.09 18.06
CA PRO A 103 -1.41 -9.65 19.27
C PRO A 103 -2.10 -10.96 19.68
N GLY A 104 -1.28 -11.99 19.96
CA GLY A 104 -1.76 -13.34 20.24
C GLY A 104 -2.39 -14.05 19.06
N GLY A 105 -2.22 -13.55 17.83
CA GLY A 105 -2.81 -14.13 16.63
C GLY A 105 -4.35 -14.04 16.56
N LYS A 106 -5.00 -13.22 17.37
CA LYS A 106 -6.45 -13.19 17.52
C LYS A 106 -7.15 -12.57 16.31
N ALA A 107 -8.09 -13.30 15.68
CA ALA A 107 -8.92 -12.77 14.60
C ALA A 107 -10.00 -11.78 15.08
N GLY A 108 -10.59 -11.01 14.15
CA GLY A 108 -11.76 -10.17 14.39
C GLY A 108 -11.49 -8.74 14.84
N PHE A 109 -10.24 -8.29 14.86
CA PHE A 109 -9.90 -6.90 15.19
C PHE A 109 -10.03 -5.95 14.01
N ARG A 110 -9.90 -6.43 12.79
CA ARG A 110 -10.15 -5.61 11.59
C ARG A 110 -11.51 -6.00 10.98
N PRO A 111 -12.22 -5.07 10.31
CA PRO A 111 -13.43 -5.40 9.56
C PRO A 111 -13.12 -6.03 8.21
N ASP A 112 -14.10 -6.69 7.63
CA ASP A 112 -14.13 -6.96 6.21
C ASP A 112 -14.10 -5.64 5.44
N TYR A 113 -13.39 -5.57 4.31
CA TYR A 113 -13.21 -4.34 3.53
C TYR A 113 -12.75 -3.16 4.40
N ALA A 114 -11.68 -3.36 5.16
CA ALA A 114 -11.21 -2.43 6.19
C ALA A 114 -11.03 -1.00 5.69
N VAL A 115 -10.49 -0.81 4.48
CA VAL A 115 -10.35 0.53 3.87
C VAL A 115 -11.71 1.20 3.72
N THR A 116 -12.72 0.50 3.22
CA THR A 116 -14.07 1.05 3.03
C THR A 116 -14.72 1.38 4.36
N VAL A 117 -14.68 0.47 5.33
CA VAL A 117 -15.31 0.65 6.64
C VAL A 117 -14.69 1.82 7.40
N TYR A 118 -13.36 1.85 7.52
CA TYR A 118 -12.65 2.91 8.23
C TYR A 118 -12.86 4.27 7.56
N THR A 119 -12.83 4.32 6.23
CA THR A 119 -13.05 5.56 5.48
C THR A 119 -14.45 6.12 5.72
N ARG A 120 -15.50 5.29 5.64
CA ARG A 120 -16.88 5.72 5.90
C ARG A 120 -17.07 6.27 7.32
N ILE A 121 -16.43 5.63 8.30
CA ILE A 121 -16.46 6.12 9.69
C ILE A 121 -15.81 7.48 9.78
N VAL A 122 -14.57 7.61 9.27
CA VAL A 122 -13.81 8.87 9.33
C VAL A 122 -14.52 9.99 8.57
N LYS A 123 -15.04 9.74 7.37
CA LYS A 123 -15.79 10.74 6.58
C LYS A 123 -17.07 11.20 7.30
N ARG A 124 -17.77 10.31 8.02
CA ARG A 124 -18.93 10.67 8.84
C ARG A 124 -18.54 11.53 10.03
N LEU A 125 -17.45 11.22 10.72
CA LEU A 125 -16.99 11.94 11.92
C LEU A 125 -16.29 13.26 11.57
N PHE A 126 -15.59 13.32 10.44
CA PHE A 126 -14.75 14.45 10.03
C PHE A 126 -14.98 14.81 8.55
N PRO A 127 -16.19 15.28 8.17
CA PRO A 127 -16.58 15.45 6.76
C PRO A 127 -15.72 16.45 5.97
N HIS A 128 -15.03 17.37 6.66
CA HIS A 128 -14.25 18.43 6.03
C HIS A 128 -12.75 18.13 5.95
N VAL A 129 -12.29 17.05 6.58
CA VAL A 129 -10.88 16.65 6.55
C VAL A 129 -10.62 15.72 5.39
N PRO A 130 -9.58 15.94 4.57
CA PRO A 130 -9.22 15.04 3.50
C PRO A 130 -8.92 13.62 4.03
N VAL A 131 -9.42 12.61 3.32
CA VAL A 131 -9.13 11.20 3.59
C VAL A 131 -8.37 10.61 2.40
N VAL A 132 -7.15 10.17 2.67
CA VAL A 132 -6.25 9.54 1.71
C VAL A 132 -6.15 8.05 2.02
N VAL A 133 -6.52 7.21 1.07
CA VAL A 133 -6.44 5.76 1.22
C VAL A 133 -5.25 5.19 0.45
N GLY A 134 -4.66 4.10 0.93
CA GLY A 134 -3.52 3.46 0.28
C GLY A 134 -3.27 2.03 0.78
N GLY A 135 -2.15 1.47 0.36
CA GLY A 135 -1.81 0.08 0.63
C GLY A 135 -2.40 -0.89 -0.38
N ILE A 136 -2.20 -2.18 -0.16
CA ILE A 136 -2.54 -3.22 -1.15
C ILE A 136 -4.04 -3.30 -1.44
N GLU A 137 -4.90 -3.28 -0.42
CA GLU A 137 -6.35 -3.37 -0.58
C GLU A 137 -6.89 -2.21 -1.43
N ALA A 138 -6.50 -0.98 -1.12
CA ALA A 138 -6.89 0.20 -1.90
C ALA A 138 -6.35 0.14 -3.33
N SER A 139 -5.10 -0.26 -3.50
CA SER A 139 -4.45 -0.34 -4.82
C SER A 139 -5.15 -1.32 -5.76
N LEU A 140 -5.51 -2.49 -5.26
CA LEU A 140 -6.16 -3.54 -6.07
C LEU A 140 -7.61 -3.20 -6.38
N ARG A 141 -8.27 -2.41 -5.52
CA ARG A 141 -9.68 -2.01 -5.64
C ARG A 141 -9.88 -0.58 -6.17
N ARG A 142 -8.85 0.00 -6.81
CA ARG A 142 -8.94 1.38 -7.34
C ARG A 142 -9.87 1.57 -8.53
N LEU A 143 -10.18 0.51 -9.25
CA LEU A 143 -11.12 0.43 -10.38
C LEU A 143 -12.12 -0.69 -10.12
N THR A 144 -13.05 -0.91 -11.04
CA THR A 144 -13.96 -2.09 -11.00
C THR A 144 -13.14 -3.35 -10.86
N HIS A 145 -13.51 -4.20 -9.91
CA HIS A 145 -12.79 -5.42 -9.57
C HIS A 145 -13.75 -6.57 -9.23
N TYR A 146 -13.27 -7.80 -9.46
CA TYR A 146 -14.01 -9.00 -9.06
C TYR A 146 -13.81 -9.26 -7.57
N ASP A 147 -14.91 -9.36 -6.85
CA ASP A 147 -14.95 -9.73 -5.45
C ASP A 147 -15.25 -11.23 -5.33
N TYR A 148 -14.22 -12.01 -5.10
CA TYR A 148 -14.27 -13.45 -4.99
C TYR A 148 -15.25 -13.94 -3.90
N TRP A 149 -15.35 -13.23 -2.80
CA TRP A 149 -16.16 -13.64 -1.64
C TRP A 149 -17.66 -13.46 -1.85
N ASN A 150 -18.06 -12.48 -2.66
CA ASN A 150 -19.45 -12.21 -3.03
C ASN A 150 -19.78 -12.69 -4.45
N ASP A 151 -18.83 -13.30 -5.16
CA ASP A 151 -18.97 -13.73 -6.56
C ASP A 151 -19.60 -12.65 -7.45
N SER A 152 -19.06 -11.45 -7.37
CA SER A 152 -19.63 -10.29 -8.07
C SER A 152 -18.58 -9.23 -8.38
N LEU A 153 -18.83 -8.42 -9.40
CA LEU A 153 -18.04 -7.22 -9.64
C LEU A 153 -18.46 -6.11 -8.67
N LYS A 154 -17.47 -5.43 -8.12
CA LYS A 154 -17.67 -4.25 -7.27
C LYS A 154 -17.05 -3.01 -7.93
N PRO A 155 -17.64 -1.83 -7.72
CA PRO A 155 -17.06 -0.58 -8.20
C PRO A 155 -15.78 -0.24 -7.43
N SER A 156 -15.09 0.80 -7.88
CA SER A 156 -13.92 1.32 -7.19
C SER A 156 -14.18 1.57 -5.69
N VAL A 157 -13.20 1.25 -4.86
CA VAL A 157 -13.21 1.58 -3.43
C VAL A 157 -13.43 3.08 -3.15
N LEU A 158 -13.06 3.96 -4.09
CA LEU A 158 -13.33 5.40 -4.00
C LEU A 158 -14.83 5.71 -4.07
N ALA A 159 -15.56 5.02 -4.95
CA ALA A 159 -17.02 5.16 -5.07
C ALA A 159 -17.73 4.59 -3.85
N GLU A 160 -17.26 3.45 -3.33
CA GLU A 160 -17.86 2.80 -2.16
C GLU A 160 -17.57 3.51 -0.85
N SER A 161 -16.36 4.01 -0.66
CA SER A 161 -15.91 4.55 0.63
C SER A 161 -16.11 6.06 0.78
N GLY A 162 -16.08 6.80 -0.33
CA GLY A 162 -16.08 8.26 -0.34
C GLY A 162 -14.74 8.89 0.01
N ALA A 163 -13.63 8.16 -0.11
CA ALA A 163 -12.29 8.72 0.06
C ALA A 163 -12.02 9.84 -0.95
N ASP A 164 -11.24 10.84 -0.55
CA ASP A 164 -10.93 12.00 -1.40
C ASP A 164 -9.81 11.71 -2.39
N LEU A 165 -8.86 10.87 -1.99
CA LEU A 165 -7.71 10.48 -2.80
C LEU A 165 -7.28 9.05 -2.47
N LEU A 166 -6.85 8.32 -3.49
CA LEU A 166 -6.21 7.01 -3.34
C LEU A 166 -4.79 7.09 -3.90
N ILE A 167 -3.81 6.66 -3.10
CA ILE A 167 -2.43 6.45 -3.53
C ILE A 167 -2.25 4.96 -3.76
N TYR A 168 -1.97 4.56 -5.01
CA TYR A 168 -1.79 3.15 -5.35
C TYR A 168 -0.31 2.78 -5.50
N GLY A 169 -0.03 1.48 -5.38
CA GLY A 169 1.35 0.98 -5.45
C GLY A 169 2.21 1.43 -4.26
N MET A 170 3.50 1.60 -4.50
CA MET A 170 4.47 2.04 -3.49
C MET A 170 4.32 3.55 -3.26
N GLY A 171 3.72 3.93 -2.13
CA GLY A 171 3.20 5.26 -1.87
C GLY A 171 4.21 6.29 -1.33
N GLU A 172 5.47 5.92 -1.08
CA GLU A 172 6.46 6.71 -0.36
C GLU A 172 6.62 8.13 -0.94
N ARG A 173 6.91 8.22 -2.24
CA ARG A 173 7.10 9.51 -2.92
C ARG A 173 5.81 10.35 -2.95
N VAL A 174 4.68 9.68 -3.20
CA VAL A 174 3.41 10.38 -3.40
C VAL A 174 2.85 10.92 -2.10
N VAL A 175 2.95 10.17 -0.99
CA VAL A 175 2.44 10.64 0.31
C VAL A 175 3.19 11.89 0.78
N GLN A 176 4.51 11.98 0.54
CA GLN A 176 5.29 13.16 0.82
C GLN A 176 4.85 14.36 -0.05
N GLN A 177 4.58 14.13 -1.34
CA GLN A 177 4.04 15.16 -2.24
C GLN A 177 2.67 15.66 -1.80
N VAL A 178 1.78 14.76 -1.39
CA VAL A 178 0.46 15.10 -0.84
C VAL A 178 0.59 15.93 0.44
N ALA A 179 1.42 15.50 1.39
CA ALA A 179 1.62 16.21 2.65
C ALA A 179 2.21 17.62 2.42
N ARG A 180 3.21 17.75 1.54
CA ARG A 180 3.81 19.04 1.17
C ARG A 180 2.80 19.96 0.49
N ALA A 181 2.00 19.44 -0.43
CA ALA A 181 0.98 20.22 -1.12
C ALA A 181 -0.07 20.76 -0.14
N LEU A 182 -0.61 19.90 0.73
CA LEU A 182 -1.60 20.31 1.73
C LEU A 182 -1.01 21.30 2.76
N ARG A 183 0.24 21.11 3.21
CA ARG A 183 0.93 22.05 4.09
C ARG A 183 1.08 23.44 3.47
N ASN A 184 1.27 23.49 2.15
CA ASN A 184 1.39 24.74 1.39
C ASN A 184 0.01 25.34 1.01
N GLY A 185 -1.08 24.85 1.60
CA GLY A 185 -2.42 25.38 1.37
C GLY A 185 -3.08 24.95 0.05
N TYR A 186 -2.49 23.98 -0.66
CA TYR A 186 -3.12 23.44 -1.84
C TYR A 186 -4.37 22.63 -1.48
N ASN A 187 -5.45 22.84 -2.21
CA ASN A 187 -6.68 22.07 -2.01
C ASN A 187 -6.61 20.70 -2.73
N ALA A 188 -7.57 19.84 -2.42
CA ALA A 188 -7.67 18.51 -3.01
C ALA A 188 -7.69 18.50 -4.56
N LYS A 189 -8.13 19.59 -5.22
CA LYS A 189 -8.14 19.67 -6.69
C LYS A 189 -6.74 19.71 -7.30
N LEU A 190 -5.75 20.26 -6.60
CA LEU A 190 -4.36 20.27 -7.05
C LEU A 190 -3.68 18.93 -6.86
N LEU A 191 -4.11 18.13 -5.87
CA LEU A 191 -3.62 16.76 -5.69
C LEU A 191 -3.96 15.84 -6.87
N ARG A 192 -5.01 16.16 -7.63
CA ARG A 192 -5.42 15.43 -8.84
C ARG A 192 -4.40 15.52 -10.00
N LYS A 193 -3.44 16.44 -9.92
CA LYS A 193 -2.34 16.57 -10.88
C LYS A 193 -1.14 15.68 -10.56
N LEU A 194 -1.11 15.07 -9.39
CA LEU A 194 -0.05 14.15 -9.01
C LEU A 194 -0.13 12.87 -9.83
N ARG A 195 0.99 12.24 -10.03
CA ARG A 195 1.07 10.89 -10.59
C ARG A 195 0.78 9.86 -9.49
N GLN A 196 0.36 8.67 -9.89
CA GLN A 196 0.15 7.52 -9.00
C GLN A 196 -0.96 7.76 -7.96
N VAL A 197 -1.99 8.51 -8.37
CA VAL A 197 -3.19 8.73 -7.57
C VAL A 197 -4.45 8.32 -8.33
N ALA A 198 -5.51 8.01 -7.58
CA ALA A 198 -6.85 7.87 -8.12
C ALA A 198 -7.83 8.73 -7.30
N PHE A 199 -8.89 9.22 -7.94
CA PHE A 199 -9.90 10.09 -7.34
C PHE A 199 -11.22 10.05 -8.11
N MET A 200 -12.31 10.45 -7.45
CA MET A 200 -13.59 10.64 -8.11
C MET A 200 -13.69 12.02 -8.76
N ALA A 201 -14.19 12.08 -10.00
CA ALA A 201 -14.37 13.32 -10.74
C ALA A 201 -15.77 13.40 -11.38
N GLY A 202 -16.23 14.63 -11.69
CA GLY A 202 -17.41 14.86 -12.51
C GLY A 202 -17.06 14.89 -13.99
N LYS A 203 -18.11 14.91 -14.83
CA LYS A 203 -18.02 14.92 -16.30
C LYS A 203 -17.14 16.05 -16.84
N ASP A 204 -17.32 17.27 -16.35
CA ASP A 204 -16.55 18.45 -16.79
C ASP A 204 -15.04 18.31 -16.61
N TYR A 205 -14.60 17.57 -15.57
CA TYR A 205 -13.18 17.30 -15.37
C TYR A 205 -12.63 16.35 -16.43
N VAL A 206 -13.38 15.28 -16.71
CA VAL A 206 -12.99 14.23 -17.66
C VAL A 206 -12.97 14.73 -19.09
N GLU A 207 -13.89 15.63 -19.44
CA GLU A 207 -13.93 16.26 -20.78
C GLU A 207 -12.75 17.17 -21.07
N ARG A 208 -12.08 17.71 -20.03
CA ARG A 208 -10.88 18.54 -20.15
C ARG A 208 -9.57 17.74 -20.17
N LEU A 209 -9.62 16.43 -19.99
CA LEU A 209 -8.42 15.61 -20.10
C LEU A 209 -7.95 15.53 -21.56
N ASP A 210 -6.64 15.47 -21.76
CA ASP A 210 -6.03 15.29 -23.06
C ASP A 210 -6.42 13.92 -23.65
N PRO A 211 -7.19 13.88 -24.76
CA PRO A 211 -7.62 12.60 -25.34
C PRO A 211 -6.46 11.71 -25.78
N ALA A 212 -5.32 12.28 -26.17
CA ALA A 212 -4.14 11.53 -26.60
C ALA A 212 -3.45 10.80 -25.43
N LYS A 213 -3.72 11.22 -24.19
CA LYS A 213 -3.15 10.66 -22.95
C LYS A 213 -4.21 10.04 -22.04
N THR A 214 -5.43 9.85 -22.54
CA THR A 214 -6.54 9.33 -21.75
C THR A 214 -7.09 8.07 -22.39
N ILE A 215 -7.16 6.99 -21.62
CA ILE A 215 -7.83 5.75 -22.03
C ILE A 215 -9.13 5.66 -21.25
N ARG A 216 -10.24 5.60 -21.98
CA ARG A 216 -11.56 5.36 -21.40
C ARG A 216 -11.79 3.85 -21.32
N LEU A 217 -12.08 3.39 -20.13
CA LEU A 217 -12.47 2.00 -19.84
C LEU A 217 -13.98 1.86 -20.00
N HIS A 218 -14.45 0.63 -20.16
CA HIS A 218 -15.87 0.31 -19.98
C HIS A 218 -16.30 0.71 -18.58
N SER A 219 -17.52 1.21 -18.44
CA SER A 219 -18.08 1.60 -17.14
C SER A 219 -18.25 0.39 -16.21
N TYR A 220 -18.39 0.67 -14.91
CA TYR A 220 -18.75 -0.36 -13.93
C TYR A 220 -20.02 -1.10 -14.34
N GLU A 221 -21.05 -0.38 -14.79
CA GLU A 221 -22.35 -0.93 -15.18
C GLU A 221 -22.25 -1.80 -16.44
N GLU A 222 -21.40 -1.45 -17.40
CA GLU A 222 -21.12 -2.30 -18.58
C GLU A 222 -20.39 -3.57 -18.13
N CYS A 223 -19.34 -3.46 -17.33
CA CYS A 223 -18.61 -4.61 -16.80
C CYS A 223 -19.51 -5.54 -15.97
N ALA A 224 -20.41 -4.99 -15.17
CA ALA A 224 -21.34 -5.78 -14.35
C ALA A 224 -22.37 -6.57 -15.18
N ARG A 225 -22.62 -6.16 -16.43
CA ARG A 225 -23.53 -6.87 -17.36
C ARG A 225 -22.82 -7.78 -18.32
N ASP A 226 -21.56 -7.49 -18.63
CA ASP A 226 -20.78 -8.20 -19.63
C ASP A 226 -19.35 -8.47 -19.14
N ASN A 227 -19.08 -9.75 -18.85
CA ASN A 227 -17.75 -10.21 -18.44
C ASN A 227 -16.66 -9.94 -19.49
N ARG A 228 -17.04 -9.79 -20.77
CA ARG A 228 -16.08 -9.45 -21.82
C ARG A 228 -15.59 -8.01 -21.67
N ALA A 229 -16.48 -7.07 -21.39
CA ALA A 229 -16.11 -5.67 -21.10
C ALA A 229 -15.15 -5.58 -19.90
N PHE A 230 -15.41 -6.37 -18.86
CA PHE A 230 -14.48 -6.48 -17.72
C PHE A 230 -13.11 -7.05 -18.12
N GLY A 231 -13.08 -8.10 -18.94
CA GLY A 231 -11.84 -8.69 -19.47
C GLY A 231 -11.03 -7.74 -20.35
N GLU A 232 -11.71 -6.91 -21.15
CA GLU A 232 -11.09 -5.88 -21.97
C GLU A 232 -10.46 -4.76 -21.09
N ASN A 233 -11.18 -4.31 -20.08
CA ASN A 233 -10.63 -3.39 -19.07
C ASN A 233 -9.40 -3.96 -18.37
N PHE A 234 -9.46 -5.23 -17.95
CA PHE A 234 -8.32 -5.89 -17.30
C PHE A 234 -7.10 -5.92 -18.21
N THR A 235 -7.28 -6.23 -19.50
CA THR A 235 -6.20 -6.23 -20.49
C THR A 235 -5.53 -4.86 -20.62
N VAL A 236 -6.33 -3.78 -20.63
CA VAL A 236 -5.82 -2.40 -20.67
C VAL A 236 -5.04 -2.08 -19.41
N ILE A 237 -5.60 -2.39 -18.23
CA ILE A 237 -4.98 -2.12 -16.91
C ILE A 237 -3.64 -2.86 -16.80
N GLU A 238 -3.61 -4.16 -17.15
CA GLU A 238 -2.39 -4.96 -17.16
C GLU A 238 -1.35 -4.40 -18.13
N THR A 239 -1.75 -4.06 -19.35
CA THR A 239 -0.84 -3.49 -20.35
C THR A 239 -0.20 -2.19 -19.84
N GLN A 240 -0.99 -1.28 -19.27
CA GLN A 240 -0.48 -0.02 -18.72
C GLN A 240 0.43 -0.24 -17.49
N SER A 241 0.09 -1.19 -16.63
CA SER A 241 0.90 -1.54 -15.44
C SER A 241 2.26 -2.15 -15.82
N ASN A 242 2.36 -2.74 -17.00
CA ASN A 242 3.57 -3.41 -17.48
C ASN A 242 4.52 -2.50 -18.28
N LEU A 243 4.11 -1.27 -18.58
CA LEU A 243 4.99 -0.29 -19.21
C LEU A 243 6.02 0.26 -18.21
N MET A 244 7.26 0.47 -18.67
CA MET A 244 8.31 1.08 -17.85
C MET A 244 8.02 2.57 -17.58
N GLU A 245 7.46 3.27 -18.56
CA GLU A 245 7.14 4.70 -18.51
C GLU A 245 5.68 4.93 -18.96
N PRO A 246 4.68 4.50 -18.19
CA PRO A 246 3.29 4.70 -18.56
C PRO A 246 2.93 6.20 -18.48
N THR A 247 2.20 6.67 -19.46
CA THR A 247 1.77 8.08 -19.56
C THR A 247 0.26 8.25 -19.58
N ALA A 248 -0.48 7.16 -19.77
CA ALA A 248 -1.92 7.23 -19.92
C ALA A 248 -2.65 7.36 -18.57
N THR A 249 -3.60 8.28 -18.53
CA THR A 249 -4.63 8.36 -17.49
C THR A 249 -5.76 7.40 -17.84
N LEU A 250 -6.19 6.56 -16.90
CA LEU A 250 -7.33 5.68 -17.07
C LEU A 250 -8.58 6.34 -16.49
N VAL A 251 -9.70 6.21 -17.18
CA VAL A 251 -10.98 6.78 -16.75
C VAL A 251 -12.07 5.73 -16.87
N GLU A 252 -12.73 5.44 -15.76
CA GLU A 252 -13.84 4.50 -15.66
C GLU A 252 -15.09 5.23 -15.15
N ALA A 253 -16.22 5.11 -15.83
CA ALA A 253 -17.49 5.65 -15.36
C ALA A 253 -18.11 4.74 -14.28
N VAL A 254 -18.67 5.35 -13.23
CA VAL A 254 -19.41 4.69 -12.14
C VAL A 254 -20.60 5.59 -11.77
N GLY A 255 -21.80 5.19 -12.16
CA GLY A 255 -22.99 6.03 -12.06
C GLY A 255 -22.85 7.33 -12.86
N ASP A 256 -23.08 8.45 -12.20
CA ASP A 256 -22.97 9.81 -12.77
C ASP A 256 -21.55 10.42 -12.62
N ARG A 257 -20.60 9.67 -12.06
CA ARG A 257 -19.22 10.13 -11.79
C ARG A 257 -18.20 9.24 -12.49
N TYR A 258 -16.95 9.63 -12.36
CA TYR A 258 -15.83 8.93 -12.97
C TYR A 258 -14.72 8.69 -11.96
N VAL A 259 -14.15 7.50 -11.99
CA VAL A 259 -12.85 7.21 -11.37
C VAL A 259 -11.78 7.61 -12.36
N VAL A 260 -10.86 8.45 -11.95
CA VAL A 260 -9.69 8.87 -12.72
C VAL A 260 -8.45 8.33 -12.05
N VAL A 261 -7.65 7.54 -12.78
CA VAL A 261 -6.39 6.97 -12.29
C VAL A 261 -5.26 7.59 -13.10
N THR A 262 -4.45 8.42 -12.47
CA THR A 262 -3.27 9.03 -13.11
C THR A 262 -2.17 7.99 -13.32
N PRO A 263 -1.27 8.16 -14.32
CA PRO A 263 -0.20 7.20 -14.56
C PRO A 263 0.72 7.05 -13.35
N PRO A 264 1.29 5.85 -13.11
CA PRO A 264 2.22 5.63 -12.00
C PRO A 264 3.49 6.46 -12.15
N ASN A 265 4.17 6.69 -11.04
CA ASN A 265 5.54 7.21 -11.04
C ASN A 265 6.50 6.17 -11.62
N THR A 266 7.67 6.62 -12.02
CA THR A 266 8.82 5.74 -12.21
C THR A 266 9.19 5.06 -10.89
N THR A 267 9.85 3.92 -10.95
CA THR A 267 10.37 3.25 -9.74
C THR A 267 11.21 4.22 -8.90
N LEU A 268 11.24 4.00 -7.60
CA LEU A 268 12.13 4.74 -6.69
C LEU A 268 13.58 4.53 -7.12
N THR A 269 14.44 5.52 -6.92
CA THR A 269 15.88 5.30 -7.06
C THR A 269 16.41 4.46 -5.89
N THR A 270 17.64 3.96 -6.01
CA THR A 270 18.30 3.24 -4.90
C THR A 270 18.38 4.13 -3.66
N GLU A 271 18.69 5.41 -3.82
CA GLU A 271 18.82 6.39 -2.72
C GLU A 271 17.46 6.64 -2.05
N GLU A 272 16.38 6.75 -2.80
CA GLU A 272 15.02 6.92 -2.25
C GLU A 272 14.58 5.66 -1.49
N LEU A 273 14.94 4.49 -2.01
CA LEU A 273 14.63 3.22 -1.36
C LEU A 273 15.46 3.05 -0.09
N ASP A 274 16.77 3.30 -0.15
CA ASP A 274 17.66 3.29 1.01
C ASP A 274 17.14 4.24 2.09
N HIS A 275 16.78 5.47 1.71
CA HIS A 275 16.23 6.44 2.66
C HIS A 275 15.01 5.88 3.42
N SER A 276 14.11 5.18 2.73
CA SER A 276 12.93 4.58 3.37
C SER A 276 13.28 3.48 4.37
N PHE A 277 14.36 2.71 4.12
CA PHE A 277 14.80 1.61 5.00
C PHE A 277 15.74 2.07 6.10
N ASP A 278 16.51 3.15 5.89
CA ASP A 278 17.50 3.67 6.83
C ASP A 278 16.88 4.57 7.92
N LEU A 279 15.57 4.85 7.85
CA LEU A 279 14.84 5.62 8.87
C LEU A 279 14.98 4.96 10.26
N PRO A 280 14.85 5.75 11.36
CA PRO A 280 15.09 5.28 12.72
C PRO A 280 13.94 4.43 13.27
N TYR A 281 13.70 3.26 12.65
CA TYR A 281 12.73 2.30 13.16
C TYR A 281 13.20 1.69 14.49
N GLU A 282 12.26 1.51 15.44
CA GLU A 282 12.51 0.77 16.69
C GLU A 282 12.71 -0.73 16.46
N ARG A 283 12.27 -1.25 15.30
CA ARG A 283 12.27 -2.67 14.92
C ARG A 283 11.65 -3.54 16.03
N ALA A 284 10.47 -3.12 16.48
CA ALA A 284 9.74 -3.79 17.55
C ALA A 284 8.23 -3.48 17.45
N PRO A 285 7.36 -4.33 18.02
CA PRO A 285 5.98 -3.98 18.29
C PRO A 285 5.88 -2.83 19.29
N HIS A 286 4.88 -1.97 19.13
CA HIS A 286 4.64 -0.87 20.06
C HIS A 286 4.39 -1.40 21.49
N PRO A 287 4.92 -0.75 22.56
CA PRO A 287 4.79 -1.20 23.94
C PRO A 287 3.36 -1.40 24.45
N ARG A 288 2.35 -0.81 23.78
CA ARG A 288 0.93 -1.03 24.08
C ARG A 288 0.49 -2.50 24.00
N TYR A 289 1.29 -3.36 23.37
CA TYR A 289 1.03 -4.79 23.23
C TYR A 289 1.71 -5.65 24.28
N ASN A 290 2.51 -5.06 25.19
CA ASN A 290 3.13 -5.81 26.29
C ASN A 290 2.08 -6.58 27.07
N GLY A 291 2.31 -7.89 27.26
CA GLY A 291 1.39 -8.80 27.95
C GLY A 291 0.15 -9.22 27.16
N LYS A 292 0.03 -8.88 25.85
CA LYS A 292 -1.13 -9.26 25.03
C LYS A 292 -0.88 -10.46 24.09
N GLY A 293 0.29 -11.07 24.20
CA GLY A 293 0.76 -12.15 23.35
C GLY A 293 1.55 -11.65 22.14
N ASP A 294 2.32 -12.55 21.55
CA ASP A 294 3.19 -12.25 20.41
C ASP A 294 2.37 -11.92 19.15
N ILE A 295 2.95 -11.15 18.27
CA ILE A 295 2.37 -10.86 16.94
C ILE A 295 3.06 -11.79 15.94
N PRO A 296 2.39 -12.83 15.40
CA PRO A 296 3.04 -13.85 14.57
C PRO A 296 3.79 -13.28 13.37
N ALA A 297 3.24 -12.27 12.69
CA ALA A 297 3.91 -11.61 11.58
C ALA A 297 5.24 -10.94 11.98
N TRP A 298 5.32 -10.39 13.20
CA TRP A 298 6.57 -9.85 13.73
C TRP A 298 7.60 -10.95 13.99
N GLU A 299 7.18 -12.03 14.65
CA GLU A 299 8.09 -13.16 14.97
C GLU A 299 8.71 -13.76 13.70
N MET A 300 7.97 -13.80 12.61
CA MET A 300 8.45 -14.31 11.31
C MET A 300 9.53 -13.41 10.68
N ILE A 301 9.45 -12.09 10.84
CA ILE A 301 10.24 -11.14 10.03
C ILE A 301 11.26 -10.33 10.84
N LYS A 302 11.28 -10.43 12.16
CA LYS A 302 12.13 -9.57 13.03
C LYS A 302 13.62 -9.58 12.68
N HIS A 303 14.11 -10.71 12.17
CA HIS A 303 15.48 -10.89 11.73
C HIS A 303 15.58 -11.08 10.20
N SER A 304 14.63 -10.57 9.42
CA SER A 304 14.69 -10.55 7.96
C SER A 304 15.10 -9.18 7.43
N VAL A 305 15.71 -9.17 6.25
CA VAL A 305 16.15 -7.96 5.55
C VAL A 305 15.60 -7.94 4.14
N ASN A 306 14.78 -6.95 3.84
CA ASN A 306 14.32 -6.70 2.47
C ASN A 306 15.39 -5.96 1.67
N ILE A 307 15.82 -6.54 0.56
CA ILE A 307 16.92 -6.00 -0.27
C ILE A 307 16.46 -5.38 -1.59
N HIS A 308 15.24 -5.68 -2.02
CA HIS A 308 14.64 -5.09 -3.21
C HIS A 308 13.11 -5.09 -3.14
N ARG A 309 12.48 -4.35 -4.05
CA ARG A 309 11.04 -4.33 -4.31
C ARG A 309 10.77 -4.56 -5.80
N GLY A 310 9.54 -4.93 -6.12
CA GLY A 310 9.12 -5.28 -7.47
C GLY A 310 9.28 -6.77 -7.78
N CYS A 311 8.58 -7.23 -8.81
CA CYS A 311 8.64 -8.62 -9.25
C CYS A 311 8.24 -8.74 -10.72
N PHE A 312 9.12 -9.26 -11.57
CA PHE A 312 8.84 -9.48 -12.98
C PHE A 312 8.35 -10.92 -13.29
N GLY A 313 7.98 -11.68 -12.27
CA GLY A 313 7.52 -13.05 -12.42
C GLY A 313 6.21 -13.20 -13.17
N GLY A 314 5.26 -12.27 -12.95
CA GLY A 314 3.95 -12.28 -13.63
C GLY A 314 3.10 -13.51 -13.32
N CYS A 315 3.25 -14.09 -12.12
CA CYS A 315 2.45 -15.24 -11.69
C CYS A 315 0.98 -14.86 -11.56
N ALA A 316 0.08 -15.61 -12.17
CA ALA A 316 -1.36 -15.29 -12.26
C ALA A 316 -2.07 -15.18 -10.88
N PHE A 317 -1.56 -15.86 -9.87
CA PHE A 317 -2.13 -15.85 -8.51
C PHE A 317 -1.56 -14.75 -7.61
N CYS A 318 -0.50 -14.02 -8.04
CA CYS A 318 0.28 -13.18 -7.17
C CYS A 318 0.04 -11.69 -7.44
N THR A 319 -0.26 -10.93 -6.40
CA THR A 319 -0.54 -9.49 -6.48
C THR A 319 0.68 -8.61 -6.24
N ILE A 320 1.87 -9.18 -5.98
CA ILE A 320 3.09 -8.42 -5.69
C ILE A 320 3.45 -7.51 -6.86
N SER A 321 3.48 -8.03 -8.10
CA SER A 321 3.78 -7.22 -9.28
C SER A 321 2.72 -6.16 -9.56
N ALA A 322 1.45 -6.43 -9.27
CA ALA A 322 0.36 -5.46 -9.42
C ALA A 322 0.43 -4.31 -8.41
N HIS A 323 1.00 -4.55 -7.22
CA HIS A 323 1.15 -3.54 -6.17
C HIS A 323 2.53 -2.88 -6.17
N GLN A 324 3.62 -3.65 -6.19
CA GLN A 324 4.99 -3.12 -6.14
C GLN A 324 5.54 -2.74 -7.52
N GLY A 325 4.88 -3.18 -8.60
CA GLY A 325 5.35 -3.02 -9.96
C GLY A 325 6.21 -4.18 -10.45
N LYS A 326 6.41 -4.21 -11.78
CA LYS A 326 7.19 -5.25 -12.47
C LYS A 326 8.69 -4.99 -12.41
N PHE A 327 9.10 -3.74 -12.31
CA PHE A 327 10.52 -3.36 -12.39
C PHE A 327 11.17 -3.42 -11.01
N ILE A 328 12.32 -4.09 -10.97
CA ILE A 328 13.06 -4.27 -9.72
C ILE A 328 13.74 -2.97 -9.32
N ASN A 329 13.57 -2.63 -8.07
CA ASN A 329 14.27 -1.56 -7.40
C ASN A 329 15.04 -2.14 -6.21
N SER A 330 16.36 -2.00 -6.22
CA SER A 330 17.26 -2.63 -5.23
C SER A 330 17.91 -1.59 -4.33
N ARG A 331 18.04 -1.95 -3.06
CA ARG A 331 18.80 -1.18 -2.07
C ARG A 331 20.31 -1.25 -2.38
N SER A 332 21.06 -0.29 -1.88
CA SER A 332 22.51 -0.36 -1.87
C SER A 332 23.01 -1.42 -0.88
N GLU A 333 24.18 -2.00 -1.17
CA GLU A 333 24.83 -2.93 -0.23
C GLU A 333 25.11 -2.29 1.11
N ARG A 334 25.48 -0.99 1.13
CA ARG A 334 25.69 -0.22 2.35
C ARG A 334 24.46 -0.24 3.25
N SER A 335 23.31 0.16 2.72
CA SER A 335 22.04 0.18 3.47
C SER A 335 21.65 -1.20 4.00
N ILE A 336 21.83 -2.25 3.18
CA ILE A 336 21.56 -3.64 3.57
C ILE A 336 22.48 -4.07 4.71
N LEU A 337 23.81 -3.86 4.58
CA LEU A 337 24.79 -4.27 5.59
C LEU A 337 24.62 -3.50 6.90
N ASP A 338 24.27 -2.21 6.83
CA ASP A 338 24.01 -1.41 8.02
C ASP A 338 22.74 -1.90 8.76
N GLU A 339 21.72 -2.37 8.04
CA GLU A 339 20.56 -3.02 8.64
C GLU A 339 20.92 -4.37 9.27
N VAL A 340 21.71 -5.21 8.60
CA VAL A 340 22.23 -6.48 9.13
C VAL A 340 23.00 -6.25 10.43
N ARG A 341 23.89 -5.24 10.48
CA ARG A 341 24.64 -4.90 11.69
C ARG A 341 23.74 -4.48 12.84
N ARG A 342 22.70 -3.68 12.55
CA ARG A 342 21.69 -3.29 13.55
C ARG A 342 20.95 -4.50 14.09
N ILE A 343 20.53 -5.43 13.24
CA ILE A 343 19.87 -6.68 13.67
C ILE A 343 20.83 -7.52 14.52
N ALA A 344 22.08 -7.71 14.07
CA ALA A 344 23.06 -8.50 14.78
C ALA A 344 23.44 -7.94 16.18
N SER A 345 23.17 -6.64 16.42
CA SER A 345 23.39 -6.00 17.71
C SER A 345 22.19 -6.09 18.67
N THR A 346 21.05 -6.65 18.22
CA THR A 346 19.87 -6.81 19.10
C THR A 346 20.07 -7.94 20.11
N PRO A 347 19.58 -7.79 21.35
CA PRO A 347 19.79 -8.79 22.41
C PRO A 347 19.18 -10.16 22.12
N ASP A 348 18.16 -10.23 21.27
CA ASP A 348 17.46 -11.46 20.89
C ASP A 348 18.02 -12.12 19.61
N PHE A 349 19.04 -11.53 18.99
CA PHE A 349 19.70 -12.12 17.82
C PHE A 349 20.53 -13.35 18.20
N ARG A 350 20.24 -14.46 17.55
CA ARG A 350 20.85 -15.76 17.84
C ARG A 350 21.83 -16.26 16.75
N GLY A 351 22.40 -15.33 15.98
CA GLY A 351 23.46 -15.65 15.01
C GLY A 351 22.98 -16.00 13.60
N TYR A 352 21.67 -15.91 13.30
CA TYR A 352 21.18 -16.13 11.94
C TYR A 352 20.12 -15.11 11.53
N LEU A 353 20.10 -14.77 10.26
CA LEU A 353 19.03 -13.99 9.62
C LEU A 353 17.97 -14.98 9.10
N SER A 354 16.70 -14.66 9.34
CA SER A 354 15.60 -15.53 8.89
C SER A 354 15.39 -15.45 7.38
N ASP A 355 15.69 -14.28 6.78
CA ASP A 355 15.63 -14.06 5.33
C ASP A 355 16.46 -12.85 4.93
N VAL A 356 17.10 -12.92 3.75
CA VAL A 356 17.72 -11.79 3.06
C VAL A 356 17.21 -11.80 1.62
N GLY A 357 16.12 -11.10 1.36
CA GLY A 357 15.41 -11.21 0.09
C GLY A 357 14.35 -10.15 -0.09
N ALA A 358 13.23 -10.56 -0.64
CA ALA A 358 12.02 -9.76 -0.81
C ALA A 358 10.78 -10.66 -0.71
N PRO A 359 9.56 -10.11 -0.68
CA PRO A 359 8.32 -10.89 -0.69
C PRO A 359 8.14 -11.76 -1.96
N SER A 360 9.02 -11.64 -2.93
CA SER A 360 9.09 -12.41 -4.18
C SER A 360 10.32 -13.32 -4.19
N ALA A 361 10.55 -14.03 -5.30
CA ALA A 361 11.85 -14.66 -5.54
C ALA A 361 12.96 -13.60 -5.49
N ASN A 362 14.16 -14.01 -5.08
CA ASN A 362 15.30 -13.08 -5.03
C ASN A 362 15.65 -12.57 -6.44
N MET A 363 15.35 -11.31 -6.68
CA MET A 363 15.60 -10.60 -7.95
C MET A 363 16.53 -9.39 -7.74
N TYR A 364 17.33 -9.42 -6.69
CA TYR A 364 18.25 -8.33 -6.35
C TYR A 364 19.14 -7.94 -7.54
N ARG A 365 19.11 -6.65 -7.91
CA ARG A 365 19.84 -6.07 -9.05
C ARG A 365 19.54 -6.72 -10.41
N MET A 366 18.43 -7.47 -10.51
CA MET A 366 18.02 -8.07 -11.78
C MET A 366 17.19 -7.09 -12.62
N GLY A 367 17.32 -7.20 -13.94
CA GLY A 367 16.57 -6.38 -14.89
C GLY A 367 16.80 -6.85 -16.32
N GLY A 368 16.09 -6.23 -17.27
CA GLY A 368 16.29 -6.51 -18.69
C GLY A 368 17.67 -6.06 -19.17
N ARG A 369 18.30 -6.87 -20.02
CA ARG A 369 19.62 -6.55 -20.61
C ARG A 369 19.58 -5.34 -21.52
N ASP A 370 18.48 -5.20 -22.29
CA ASP A 370 18.24 -4.09 -23.20
C ASP A 370 17.15 -3.18 -22.67
N ARG A 371 17.52 -2.00 -22.20
CA ARG A 371 16.58 -1.01 -21.64
C ARG A 371 15.64 -0.43 -22.69
N GLU A 372 16.05 -0.29 -23.95
CA GLU A 372 15.19 0.24 -25.01
C GLU A 372 14.07 -0.76 -25.35
N LEU A 373 14.39 -2.05 -25.39
CA LEU A 373 13.35 -3.08 -25.49
C LEU A 373 12.43 -3.10 -24.27
N CYS A 374 12.96 -2.91 -23.07
CA CYS A 374 12.16 -2.85 -21.84
C CYS A 374 11.17 -1.68 -21.85
N ARG A 375 11.55 -0.50 -22.36
CA ARG A 375 10.66 0.66 -22.47
C ARG A 375 9.45 0.39 -23.35
N LYS A 376 9.58 -0.43 -24.37
CA LYS A 376 8.52 -0.79 -25.32
C LYS A 376 7.76 -2.05 -24.92
N CYS A 377 8.24 -2.78 -23.92
CA CYS A 377 7.70 -4.06 -23.52
C CYS A 377 6.34 -3.91 -22.81
N ARG A 378 5.35 -4.67 -23.26
CA ARG A 378 3.99 -4.70 -22.68
C ARG A 378 3.66 -6.03 -22.01
N ARG A 379 4.63 -6.94 -21.91
CA ARG A 379 4.42 -8.28 -21.35
C ARG A 379 4.21 -8.23 -19.84
N PRO A 380 3.31 -9.04 -19.28
CA PRO A 380 3.09 -9.12 -17.84
C PRO A 380 4.29 -9.73 -17.09
N SER A 381 5.09 -10.56 -17.79
CA SER A 381 6.30 -11.18 -17.25
C SER A 381 7.50 -10.93 -18.15
N CYS A 382 8.68 -10.79 -17.54
CA CYS A 382 9.96 -10.79 -18.25
C CYS A 382 10.41 -12.22 -18.61
N LEU A 383 9.74 -13.22 -18.09
CA LEU A 383 10.02 -14.63 -18.27
C LEU A 383 8.98 -15.25 -19.22
N HIS A 384 9.41 -16.00 -20.22
CA HIS A 384 8.51 -16.73 -21.11
C HIS A 384 7.87 -17.94 -20.45
N LEU A 385 8.53 -18.45 -19.43
CA LEU A 385 8.12 -19.59 -18.61
C LEU A 385 7.82 -19.09 -17.20
N SER A 386 7.05 -19.88 -16.45
CA SER A 386 6.82 -19.55 -15.04
C SER A 386 8.14 -19.47 -14.29
N LEU A 387 8.21 -18.65 -13.25
CA LEU A 387 9.38 -18.49 -12.38
C LEU A 387 9.93 -19.84 -11.88
N ILE A 388 9.06 -20.81 -11.66
CA ILE A 388 9.42 -22.17 -11.26
C ILE A 388 10.38 -22.85 -12.25
N HIS A 389 10.20 -22.65 -13.56
CA HIS A 389 11.05 -23.27 -14.58
C HIS A 389 12.40 -22.59 -14.76
N ILE A 390 12.60 -21.38 -14.21
CA ILE A 390 13.79 -20.56 -14.43
C ILE A 390 14.61 -20.41 -13.16
N SER A 391 13.97 -20.31 -12.00
CA SER A 391 14.68 -20.10 -10.73
C SER A 391 15.20 -21.40 -10.10
N GLU A 392 14.57 -22.52 -10.34
CA GLU A 392 15.00 -23.81 -9.77
C GLU A 392 16.40 -24.25 -10.24
N PRO A 393 16.72 -24.27 -11.55
CA PRO A 393 18.07 -24.59 -12.00
C PRO A 393 19.13 -23.63 -11.47
N THR A 394 18.81 -22.34 -11.41
CA THR A 394 19.73 -21.30 -10.95
C THR A 394 20.05 -21.43 -9.45
N ARG A 395 19.10 -21.87 -8.65
CA ARG A 395 19.32 -22.13 -7.22
C ARG A 395 20.23 -23.33 -6.98
N GLN A 396 20.12 -24.36 -7.82
CA GLN A 396 20.97 -25.55 -7.71
C GLN A 396 22.41 -25.28 -8.14
N GLU A 397 22.62 -24.32 -9.04
CA GLU A 397 23.98 -23.94 -9.48
C GLU A 397 24.66 -22.92 -8.56
N ALA A 398 23.90 -22.25 -7.69
CA ALA A 398 24.40 -21.22 -6.78
C ALA A 398 24.75 -21.74 -5.37
N ILE A 399 24.55 -23.03 -5.10
CA ILE A 399 24.94 -23.73 -3.88
C ILE A 399 26.14 -24.61 -4.15
#